data_6cfcad0c49ecb1673b6275d2c44f4441
#
_entry.id   6cfcad0c49ecb1673b6275d2c44f4441
#
_cell.length_a   1.000
_cell.length_b   1.000
_cell.length_c   1.000
_cell.angle_alpha   90.00
_cell.angle_beta   90.00
_cell.angle_gamma   90.00
#
_symmetry.space_group_name_H-M   'P 1'
#
loop_
_entity.id
_entity.type
_entity.pdbx_description
1 polymer ?
#
loop_
_entity_poly.entity_id
_entity_poly.type
_entity_poly.pdbx_seq_one_letter_code
_entity_poly.pdbx_strand_id
1 'polypeptide(L)'
;MLQHSRFLLSALLLMSLAGTVTAQDSAYHPVLSDNFIFSAGAFRSDNTLKIRAEGTLGIGDNVDFGESVGVDRSNTLAYVQLRWKFGSERKWSLTGQYFANDATGDATLKEDVEWQNIVFREGTFVDGGVKFEVARLFLGRSFVKNEQHDFGAGLGIHNLDLSAYIGGEIMINDDTTGYRRENASASQLLPNLGAWYNFSPASRWLLHGRLDWISADLGKVDGTLWNTNVGVNFQAWRHVGFDLSYQYFNLDFVVDKGDWRGGADITYSGPVISVTVNW
;
A
#
# COMPACT_ATOMS: atom_id res chain seq x y z
N MET A 1 13.26 -21.26 0.18
CA MET A 1 13.10 -21.11 -1.28
C MET A 1 11.96 -21.93 -1.90
N LEU A 2 11.02 -22.47 -1.13
CA LEU A 2 9.95 -23.38 -1.62
C LEU A 2 8.52 -22.96 -1.27
N GLN A 3 8.33 -21.75 -0.70
CA GLN A 3 7.00 -21.30 -0.26
C GLN A 3 6.28 -20.34 -1.23
N HIS A 4 6.99 -19.77 -2.20
CA HIS A 4 6.40 -18.81 -3.16
C HIS A 4 5.74 -19.44 -4.39
N SER A 5 5.93 -20.75 -4.65
CA SER A 5 5.35 -21.40 -5.83
C SER A 5 3.87 -21.82 -5.71
N ARG A 6 3.31 -21.82 -4.51
CA ARG A 6 1.93 -22.28 -4.28
C ARG A 6 0.87 -21.22 -4.59
N PHE A 7 1.20 -19.94 -4.52
CA PHE A 7 0.26 -18.85 -4.83
C PHE A 7 0.02 -18.64 -6.33
N LEU A 8 1.03 -18.90 -7.16
CA LEU A 8 0.90 -18.75 -8.62
C LEU A 8 0.05 -19.85 -9.27
N LEU A 9 0.01 -21.05 -8.72
CA LEU A 9 -0.82 -22.15 -9.27
C LEU A 9 -2.31 -21.97 -8.99
N SER A 10 -2.69 -21.32 -7.89
CA SER A 10 -4.10 -21.09 -7.57
C SER A 10 -4.75 -20.01 -8.44
N ALA A 11 -3.98 -19.06 -8.95
CA ALA A 11 -4.46 -18.01 -9.84
C ALA A 11 -4.72 -18.53 -11.27
N LEU A 12 -4.01 -19.56 -11.72
CA LEU A 12 -4.18 -20.15 -13.04
C LEU A 12 -5.45 -21.02 -13.16
N LEU A 13 -5.95 -21.57 -12.06
CA LEU A 13 -7.14 -22.44 -12.08
C LEU A 13 -8.47 -21.67 -12.27
N LEU A 14 -8.49 -20.37 -12.04
CA LEU A 14 -9.66 -19.52 -12.27
C LEU A 14 -9.85 -19.10 -13.74
N MET A 15 -8.86 -19.30 -14.59
CA MET A 15 -8.93 -18.93 -16.02
C MET A 15 -9.64 -19.95 -16.90
N SER A 16 -9.93 -21.17 -16.44
CA SER A 16 -10.52 -22.22 -17.26
C SER A 16 -12.05 -22.15 -17.42
N LEU A 17 -12.72 -21.14 -16.87
CA LEU A 17 -14.16 -20.91 -16.99
C LEU A 17 -14.56 -19.86 -18.05
N ALA A 18 -13.62 -19.37 -18.85
CA ALA A 18 -13.92 -18.49 -19.96
C ALA A 18 -14.50 -19.26 -21.15
N GLY A 19 -15.78 -19.58 -21.08
CA GLY A 19 -16.55 -20.01 -22.25
C GLY A 19 -16.46 -18.97 -23.35
N THR A 20 -16.34 -19.42 -24.62
CA THR A 20 -16.36 -18.59 -25.82
C THR A 20 -17.69 -17.84 -25.90
N VAL A 21 -17.73 -16.61 -25.41
CA VAL A 21 -18.87 -15.71 -25.57
C VAL A 21 -18.49 -14.69 -26.63
N THR A 22 -19.22 -14.68 -27.72
CA THR A 22 -19.20 -13.62 -28.75
C THR A 22 -19.37 -12.27 -28.07
N ALA A 23 -18.49 -11.32 -28.40
CA ALA A 23 -18.53 -9.95 -27.88
C ALA A 23 -19.87 -9.32 -28.27
N GLN A 24 -20.80 -9.28 -27.34
CA GLN A 24 -21.97 -8.42 -27.43
C GLN A 24 -21.48 -7.02 -27.07
N ASP A 25 -21.53 -6.09 -28.04
CA ASP A 25 -21.22 -4.68 -27.80
C ASP A 25 -22.19 -4.14 -26.74
N SER A 26 -21.79 -4.19 -25.48
CA SER A 26 -22.52 -3.51 -24.44
C SER A 26 -22.25 -2.01 -24.57
N ALA A 27 -23.28 -1.19 -24.48
CA ALA A 27 -23.15 0.27 -24.50
C ALA A 27 -22.28 0.79 -23.35
N TYR A 28 -22.09 -0.03 -22.31
CA TYR A 28 -21.38 0.29 -21.08
C TYR A 28 -20.02 -0.39 -20.99
N HIS A 29 -19.07 0.30 -20.40
CA HIS A 29 -17.86 -0.37 -19.96
C HIS A 29 -18.19 -1.38 -18.85
N PRO A 30 -17.74 -2.65 -18.92
CA PRO A 30 -18.13 -3.68 -17.97
C PRO A 30 -17.82 -3.34 -16.51
N VAL A 31 -16.74 -2.62 -16.23
CA VAL A 31 -16.44 -2.11 -14.88
C VAL A 31 -17.55 -1.21 -14.32
N LEU A 32 -18.35 -0.53 -15.14
CA LEU A 32 -19.50 0.27 -14.69
C LEU A 32 -20.73 -0.58 -14.41
N SER A 33 -20.93 -1.67 -15.17
CA SER A 33 -22.15 -2.48 -15.15
C SER A 33 -22.06 -3.75 -14.29
N ASP A 34 -20.90 -4.40 -14.23
CA ASP A 34 -20.75 -5.70 -13.57
C ASP A 34 -20.71 -5.58 -12.03
N ASN A 35 -21.10 -6.68 -11.36
CA ASN A 35 -21.22 -6.71 -9.91
C ASN A 35 -19.88 -6.88 -9.22
N PHE A 36 -19.00 -7.70 -9.79
CA PHE A 36 -17.69 -8.02 -9.22
C PHE A 36 -16.59 -7.58 -10.16
N ILE A 37 -15.61 -6.93 -9.62
CA ILE A 37 -14.40 -6.50 -10.32
C ILE A 37 -13.21 -6.93 -9.46
N PHE A 38 -12.40 -7.83 -9.97
CA PHE A 38 -11.15 -8.26 -9.36
C PHE A 38 -9.99 -7.71 -10.19
N SER A 39 -8.98 -7.14 -9.54
CA SER A 39 -7.76 -6.67 -10.17
C SER A 39 -6.55 -7.25 -9.44
N ALA A 40 -5.59 -7.75 -10.20
CA ALA A 40 -4.32 -8.22 -9.68
C ALA A 40 -3.17 -7.79 -10.60
N GLY A 41 -2.07 -7.36 -10.02
CA GLY A 41 -0.97 -6.84 -10.80
C GLY A 41 0.27 -6.51 -10.00
N ALA A 42 1.11 -5.69 -10.60
CA ALA A 42 2.36 -5.22 -10.05
C ALA A 42 2.37 -3.70 -9.92
N PHE A 43 2.82 -3.23 -8.79
CA PHE A 43 3.06 -1.83 -8.47
C PHE A 43 4.58 -1.59 -8.43
N ARG A 44 5.13 -0.90 -9.41
CA ARG A 44 6.52 -0.45 -9.39
C ARG A 44 6.59 0.83 -8.59
N SER A 45 7.05 0.73 -7.35
CA SER A 45 7.05 1.82 -6.40
C SER A 45 8.43 2.43 -6.25
N ASP A 46 8.51 3.77 -6.31
CA ASP A 46 9.56 4.53 -5.65
C ASP A 46 9.08 4.87 -4.25
N ASN A 47 9.93 4.67 -3.25
CA ASN A 47 9.57 4.86 -1.86
C ASN A 47 10.51 5.78 -1.11
N THR A 48 9.97 6.50 -0.12
CA THR A 48 10.69 7.18 0.94
C THR A 48 10.22 6.58 2.26
N LEU A 49 11.17 6.13 3.07
CA LEU A 49 10.90 5.42 4.31
C LEU A 49 11.68 6.09 5.45
N LYS A 50 11.05 7.06 6.11
CA LYS A 50 11.61 7.72 7.29
C LYS A 50 10.87 7.24 8.51
N ILE A 51 11.58 6.63 9.43
CA ILE A 51 11.00 6.03 10.62
C ILE A 51 11.76 6.53 11.85
N ARG A 52 11.01 6.96 12.86
CA ARG A 52 11.53 7.33 14.17
C ARG A 52 11.04 6.35 15.22
N ALA A 53 11.97 5.79 15.97
CA ALA A 53 11.66 4.93 17.10
C ALA A 53 12.42 5.45 18.33
N GLU A 54 11.71 6.14 19.22
CA GLU A 54 12.25 6.59 20.51
C GLU A 54 12.10 5.46 21.53
N GLY A 55 13.15 5.19 22.29
CA GLY A 55 13.10 4.26 23.40
C GLY A 55 12.54 4.88 24.68
N THR A 56 12.64 4.15 25.78
CA THR A 56 12.16 4.58 27.11
C THR A 56 12.84 5.86 27.64
N LEU A 57 14.00 6.21 27.08
CA LEU A 57 14.74 7.43 27.42
C LEU A 57 14.31 8.65 26.58
N GLY A 58 13.38 8.48 25.63
CA GLY A 58 12.93 9.53 24.72
C GLY A 58 13.98 9.90 23.66
N ILE A 59 14.92 9.01 23.39
CA ILE A 59 16.00 9.18 22.41
C ILE A 59 15.69 8.35 21.18
N GLY A 60 15.78 8.93 20.01
CA GLY A 60 15.61 8.27 18.72
C GLY A 60 15.53 9.26 17.57
N ASP A 61 16.33 9.00 16.56
CA ASP A 61 16.39 9.80 15.34
C ASP A 61 15.29 9.45 14.34
N ASN A 62 15.03 10.38 13.45
CA ASN A 62 14.22 10.12 12.25
C ASN A 62 15.12 9.52 11.16
N VAL A 63 15.17 8.20 11.09
CA VAL A 63 16.08 7.47 10.20
C VAL A 63 15.49 7.33 8.80
N ASP A 64 16.14 7.86 7.79
CA ASP A 64 15.86 7.58 6.38
C ASP A 64 16.49 6.21 6.02
N PHE A 65 15.67 5.17 5.96
CA PHE A 65 16.15 3.80 5.72
C PHE A 65 16.82 3.63 4.35
N GLY A 66 16.43 4.42 3.35
CA GLY A 66 17.08 4.39 2.04
C GLY A 66 18.46 5.05 2.04
N GLU A 67 18.64 6.11 2.80
CA GLU A 67 19.89 6.87 2.84
C GLU A 67 20.88 6.34 3.89
N SER A 68 20.38 6.07 5.10
CA SER A 68 21.22 5.69 6.24
C SER A 68 21.51 4.19 6.27
N VAL A 69 20.57 3.35 5.86
CA VAL A 69 20.64 1.89 5.97
C VAL A 69 20.76 1.18 4.62
N GLY A 70 20.66 1.92 3.50
CA GLY A 70 20.80 1.36 2.16
C GLY A 70 19.61 0.51 1.68
N VAL A 71 18.44 0.66 2.29
CA VAL A 71 17.22 -0.04 1.84
C VAL A 71 16.82 0.44 0.45
N ASP A 72 16.52 -0.50 -0.45
CA ASP A 72 16.14 -0.18 -1.82
C ASP A 72 14.93 0.77 -1.89
N ARG A 73 15.12 1.91 -2.55
CA ARG A 73 14.07 2.93 -2.75
C ARG A 73 13.07 2.57 -3.86
N SER A 74 13.34 1.55 -4.66
CA SER A 74 12.50 1.16 -5.79
C SER A 74 12.22 -0.32 -5.78
N ASN A 75 10.98 -0.69 -5.48
CA ASN A 75 10.53 -2.06 -5.37
C ASN A 75 9.33 -2.36 -6.26
N THR A 76 9.16 -3.65 -6.59
CA THR A 76 7.95 -4.12 -7.28
C THR A 76 7.11 -4.92 -6.29
N LEU A 77 5.91 -4.39 -6.02
CA LEU A 77 4.98 -4.93 -5.04
C LEU A 77 3.84 -5.66 -5.73
N ALA A 78 3.36 -6.74 -5.13
CA ALA A 78 2.11 -7.35 -5.55
C ALA A 78 0.92 -6.45 -5.13
N TYR A 79 -0.03 -6.28 -6.03
CA TYR A 79 -1.23 -5.50 -5.83
C TYR A 79 -2.47 -6.34 -6.12
N VAL A 80 -3.44 -6.34 -5.22
CA VAL A 80 -4.72 -6.99 -5.42
C VAL A 80 -5.87 -6.10 -4.95
N GLN A 81 -6.98 -6.13 -5.69
CA GLN A 81 -8.21 -5.43 -5.34
C GLN A 81 -9.41 -6.25 -5.73
N LEU A 82 -10.43 -6.26 -4.88
CA LEU A 82 -11.75 -6.80 -5.16
C LEU A 82 -12.80 -5.72 -4.89
N ARG A 83 -13.71 -5.48 -5.83
CA ARG A 83 -14.86 -4.60 -5.66
C ARG A 83 -16.14 -5.38 -5.91
N TRP A 84 -17.04 -5.32 -4.96
CA TRP A 84 -18.40 -5.86 -5.06
C TRP A 84 -19.41 -4.71 -5.09
N LYS A 85 -20.22 -4.65 -6.16
CA LYS A 85 -21.32 -3.68 -6.28
C LYS A 85 -22.63 -4.36 -5.98
N PHE A 86 -23.49 -3.69 -5.22
CA PHE A 86 -24.76 -4.25 -4.76
C PHE A 86 -25.84 -3.19 -4.56
N GLY A 87 -27.03 -3.64 -4.15
CA GLY A 87 -28.18 -2.78 -3.91
C GLY A 87 -28.90 -2.37 -5.20
N SER A 88 -29.91 -1.48 -5.04
CA SER A 88 -30.66 -0.95 -6.18
C SER A 88 -29.75 -0.19 -7.12
N GLU A 89 -29.84 -0.49 -8.43
CA GLU A 89 -29.03 0.11 -9.48
C GLU A 89 -27.49 -0.07 -9.26
N ARG A 90 -27.09 -1.00 -8.36
CA ARG A 90 -25.67 -1.24 -8.01
C ARG A 90 -24.93 0.03 -7.57
N LYS A 91 -25.63 0.89 -6.84
CA LYS A 91 -25.08 2.16 -6.35
C LYS A 91 -24.17 2.00 -5.13
N TRP A 92 -24.28 0.91 -4.41
CA TRP A 92 -23.38 0.59 -3.30
C TRP A 92 -22.20 -0.25 -3.75
N SER A 93 -21.05 -0.03 -3.17
CA SER A 93 -19.87 -0.84 -3.43
C SER A 93 -19.07 -1.10 -2.16
N LEU A 94 -18.59 -2.33 -2.02
CA LEU A 94 -17.61 -2.73 -1.03
C LEU A 94 -16.30 -3.06 -1.77
N THR A 95 -15.21 -2.41 -1.40
CA THR A 95 -13.90 -2.61 -2.03
C THR A 95 -12.89 -3.04 -1.00
N GLY A 96 -12.23 -4.17 -1.23
CA GLY A 96 -11.03 -4.60 -0.52
C GLY A 96 -9.79 -4.39 -1.40
N GLN A 97 -8.68 -3.95 -0.81
CA GLN A 97 -7.40 -3.75 -1.48
C GLN A 97 -6.28 -4.19 -0.55
N TYR A 98 -5.23 -4.77 -1.11
CA TYR A 98 -4.05 -5.16 -0.36
C TYR A 98 -2.80 -4.96 -1.21
N PHE A 99 -1.75 -4.45 -0.57
CA PHE A 99 -0.37 -4.50 -1.05
C PHE A 99 0.59 -4.57 0.12
N ALA A 100 1.79 -5.12 -0.12
CA ALA A 100 2.82 -5.25 0.89
C ALA A 100 4.20 -4.99 0.29
N ASN A 101 5.07 -4.41 1.08
CA ASN A 101 6.49 -4.25 0.81
C ASN A 101 7.31 -4.93 1.90
N ASP A 102 8.39 -5.58 1.50
CA ASP A 102 9.41 -6.14 2.39
C ASP A 102 10.77 -5.81 1.75
N ALA A 103 11.46 -4.83 2.31
CA ALA A 103 12.69 -4.30 1.78
C ALA A 103 13.78 -4.35 2.83
N THR A 104 14.97 -4.80 2.44
CA THR A 104 16.16 -4.87 3.29
C THR A 104 17.32 -4.18 2.61
N GLY A 105 18.31 -3.78 3.39
CA GLY A 105 19.53 -3.16 2.89
C GLY A 105 20.65 -3.27 3.92
N ASP A 106 21.83 -2.85 3.50
CA ASP A 106 22.98 -2.73 4.35
C ASP A 106 23.84 -1.55 3.92
N ALA A 107 24.47 -0.89 4.87
CA ALA A 107 25.32 0.27 4.63
C ALA A 107 26.36 0.45 5.73
N THR A 108 27.40 1.25 5.44
CA THR A 108 28.24 1.84 6.47
C THR A 108 27.69 3.21 6.82
N LEU A 109 27.39 3.43 8.09
CA LEU A 109 26.83 4.71 8.56
C LEU A 109 27.79 5.86 8.32
N LYS A 110 27.22 6.99 7.84
CA LYS A 110 27.92 8.25 7.59
C LYS A 110 27.85 9.24 8.76
N GLU A 111 27.01 8.93 9.72
CA GLU A 111 26.77 9.69 10.96
C GLU A 111 26.27 8.73 12.03
N ASP A 112 26.29 9.15 13.29
CA ASP A 112 25.69 8.38 14.39
C ASP A 112 24.19 8.26 14.18
N VAL A 113 23.62 7.07 14.42
CA VAL A 113 22.17 6.79 14.33
C VAL A 113 21.68 6.28 15.67
N GLU A 114 20.72 7.00 16.24
CA GLU A 114 20.03 6.59 17.46
C GLU A 114 18.74 5.85 17.11
N TRP A 115 18.68 4.57 17.49
CA TRP A 115 17.51 3.73 17.25
C TRP A 115 17.07 3.07 18.56
N GLN A 116 15.87 3.43 19.02
CA GLN A 116 15.39 3.09 20.36
C GLN A 116 16.37 3.58 21.45
N ASN A 117 17.02 2.72 22.18
CA ASN A 117 17.99 3.07 23.24
C ASN A 117 19.43 2.75 22.84
N ILE A 118 19.69 2.53 21.55
CA ILE A 118 21.01 2.17 21.03
C ILE A 118 21.52 3.24 20.08
N VAL A 119 22.78 3.59 20.24
CA VAL A 119 23.51 4.45 19.31
C VAL A 119 24.45 3.59 18.47
N PHE A 120 24.18 3.56 17.17
CA PHE A 120 25.08 3.01 16.17
C PHE A 120 26.00 4.15 15.70
N ARG A 121 27.31 3.99 15.89
CA ARG A 121 28.29 5.05 15.61
C ARG A 121 28.57 5.18 14.11
N GLU A 122 28.97 6.38 13.68
CA GLU A 122 29.55 6.62 12.36
C GLU A 122 30.65 5.59 12.05
N GLY A 123 30.68 5.09 10.81
CA GLY A 123 31.61 4.06 10.36
C GLY A 123 31.18 2.63 10.69
N THR A 124 30.12 2.42 11.47
CA THR A 124 29.56 1.08 11.75
C THR A 124 28.89 0.52 10.49
N PHE A 125 29.17 -0.74 10.16
CA PHE A 125 28.40 -1.47 9.19
C PHE A 125 27.10 -1.95 9.83
N VAL A 126 25.96 -1.58 9.22
CA VAL A 126 24.62 -1.92 9.68
C VAL A 126 23.86 -2.65 8.60
N ASP A 127 22.98 -3.55 9.01
CA ASP A 127 21.91 -4.10 8.20
C ASP A 127 20.57 -3.62 8.72
N GLY A 128 19.60 -3.51 7.84
CA GLY A 128 18.27 -3.08 8.25
C GLY A 128 17.18 -3.48 7.28
N GLY A 129 15.95 -3.29 7.70
CA GLY A 129 14.82 -3.59 6.84
C GLY A 129 13.54 -2.95 7.32
N VAL A 130 12.64 -2.78 6.37
CA VAL A 130 11.29 -2.24 6.59
C VAL A 130 10.29 -3.15 5.91
N LYS A 131 9.35 -3.66 6.69
CA LYS A 131 8.18 -4.37 6.20
C LYS A 131 6.95 -3.50 6.42
N PHE A 132 6.20 -3.26 5.36
CA PHE A 132 5.00 -2.43 5.38
C PHE A 132 3.87 -3.13 4.64
N GLU A 133 2.74 -3.32 5.31
CA GLU A 133 1.55 -3.96 4.75
C GLU A 133 0.36 -3.02 4.88
N VAL A 134 -0.42 -2.92 3.82
CA VAL A 134 -1.65 -2.13 3.76
C VAL A 134 -2.80 -3.01 3.33
N ALA A 135 -3.78 -3.17 4.21
CA ALA A 135 -5.08 -3.73 3.88
C ALA A 135 -6.15 -2.66 4.02
N ARG A 136 -6.95 -2.46 2.98
CA ARG A 136 -8.02 -1.46 2.93
C ARG A 136 -9.36 -2.13 2.73
N LEU A 137 -10.37 -1.70 3.49
CA LEU A 137 -11.76 -2.00 3.26
C LEU A 137 -12.56 -0.69 3.14
N PHE A 138 -13.37 -0.57 2.09
CA PHE A 138 -14.07 0.68 1.78
C PHE A 138 -15.50 0.42 1.35
N LEU A 139 -16.46 1.04 2.02
CA LEU A 139 -17.88 1.05 1.68
C LEU A 139 -18.24 2.41 1.08
N GLY A 140 -18.74 2.41 -0.14
CA GLY A 140 -19.08 3.63 -0.84
C GLY A 140 -20.42 3.57 -1.54
N ARG A 141 -20.91 4.76 -1.93
CA ARG A 141 -22.14 4.93 -2.67
C ARG A 141 -21.94 5.86 -3.86
N SER A 142 -22.40 5.45 -5.04
CA SER A 142 -22.45 6.30 -6.22
C SER A 142 -23.61 7.31 -6.11
N PHE A 143 -23.30 8.58 -6.35
CA PHE A 143 -24.27 9.67 -6.43
C PHE A 143 -24.68 9.92 -7.88
N VAL A 144 -23.71 9.86 -8.79
CA VAL A 144 -23.95 9.87 -10.24
C VAL A 144 -23.57 8.50 -10.77
N LYS A 145 -24.49 7.85 -11.47
CA LYS A 145 -24.25 6.58 -12.13
C LYS A 145 -25.09 6.46 -13.38
N ASN A 146 -24.44 6.43 -14.51
CA ASN A 146 -25.05 6.21 -15.82
C ASN A 146 -24.10 5.39 -16.71
N GLU A 147 -24.34 5.35 -18.01
CA GLU A 147 -23.58 4.59 -18.99
C GLU A 147 -22.09 4.99 -19.08
N GLN A 148 -21.80 6.26 -18.84
CA GLN A 148 -20.45 6.81 -19.02
C GLN A 148 -19.81 7.25 -17.72
N HIS A 149 -20.59 7.57 -16.70
CA HIS A 149 -20.11 8.18 -15.47
C HIS A 149 -20.50 7.39 -14.23
N ASP A 150 -19.57 7.22 -13.31
CA ASP A 150 -19.81 6.70 -11.95
C ASP A 150 -18.98 7.53 -10.97
N PHE A 151 -19.65 8.47 -10.28
CA PHE A 151 -19.05 9.30 -9.24
C PHE A 151 -19.67 8.96 -7.90
N GLY A 152 -18.85 8.78 -6.91
CA GLY A 152 -19.30 8.47 -5.56
C GLY A 152 -18.28 8.78 -4.49
N ALA A 153 -18.71 8.60 -3.26
CA ALA A 153 -17.88 8.74 -2.07
C ALA A 153 -18.29 7.73 -1.00
N GLY A 154 -17.47 7.60 0.02
CA GLY A 154 -17.73 6.67 1.10
C GLY A 154 -16.72 6.74 2.23
N LEU A 155 -16.80 5.73 3.07
CA LEU A 155 -15.98 5.56 4.26
C LEU A 155 -15.21 4.24 4.16
N GLY A 156 -14.05 4.21 4.72
CA GLY A 156 -13.24 3.01 4.78
C GLY A 156 -12.38 2.93 6.02
N ILE A 157 -11.62 1.88 6.06
CA ILE A 157 -10.57 1.67 7.04
C ILE A 157 -9.32 1.15 6.33
N HIS A 158 -8.16 1.65 6.74
CA HIS A 158 -6.86 1.10 6.41
C HIS A 158 -6.30 0.39 7.64
N ASN A 159 -5.96 -0.87 7.52
CA ASN A 159 -5.08 -1.55 8.46
C ASN A 159 -3.65 -1.41 7.94
N LEU A 160 -2.81 -0.79 8.74
CA LEU A 160 -1.41 -0.55 8.43
C LEU A 160 -0.56 -1.34 9.42
N ASP A 161 0.28 -2.21 8.92
CA ASP A 161 1.25 -2.93 9.71
C ASP A 161 2.66 -2.53 9.24
N LEU A 162 3.43 -1.92 10.15
CA LEU A 162 4.78 -1.47 9.93
C LEU A 162 5.71 -2.18 10.88
N SER A 163 6.80 -2.75 10.38
CA SER A 163 7.91 -3.18 11.19
C SER A 163 9.23 -2.75 10.55
N ALA A 164 10.15 -2.29 11.37
CA ALA A 164 11.47 -1.87 10.95
C ALA A 164 12.51 -2.38 11.94
N TYR A 165 13.71 -2.62 11.45
CA TYR A 165 14.83 -2.97 12.31
C TYR A 165 16.13 -2.37 11.80
N ILE A 166 17.06 -2.15 12.74
CA ILE A 166 18.47 -1.87 12.48
C ILE A 166 19.29 -2.82 13.32
N GLY A 167 20.29 -3.44 12.69
CA GLY A 167 21.28 -4.31 13.32
C GLY A 167 22.69 -3.86 12.97
N GLY A 168 23.61 -3.99 13.90
CA GLY A 168 25.00 -3.64 13.69
C GLY A 168 25.86 -3.94 14.91
N GLU A 169 27.17 -3.74 14.78
CA GLU A 169 28.09 -3.89 15.90
C GLU A 169 28.08 -2.64 16.78
N ILE A 170 27.93 -2.82 18.06
CA ILE A 170 28.02 -1.74 19.05
C ILE A 170 29.12 -2.02 20.07
N MET A 171 29.69 -0.97 20.65
CA MET A 171 30.57 -1.11 21.81
C MET A 171 29.73 -1.40 23.06
N ILE A 172 29.93 -2.58 23.66
CA ILE A 172 29.22 -3.00 24.87
C ILE A 172 29.99 -2.54 26.12
N ASN A 173 31.32 -2.55 26.06
CA ASN A 173 32.26 -2.02 27.04
C ASN A 173 33.47 -1.49 26.27
N ASP A 174 34.37 -0.77 26.95
CA ASP A 174 35.57 -0.13 26.30
C ASP A 174 36.42 -1.10 25.44
N ASP A 175 36.32 -2.40 25.66
CA ASP A 175 37.12 -3.42 24.96
C ASP A 175 36.28 -4.50 24.21
N THR A 176 34.96 -4.42 24.20
CA THR A 176 34.12 -5.49 23.63
C THR A 176 33.08 -4.92 22.65
N THR A 177 33.14 -5.36 21.40
CA THR A 177 32.08 -5.12 20.41
C THR A 177 31.16 -6.34 20.36
N GLY A 178 29.89 -6.09 20.09
CA GLY A 178 28.89 -7.16 19.90
C GLY A 178 27.80 -6.72 18.96
N TYR A 179 27.31 -7.66 18.14
CA TYR A 179 26.19 -7.40 17.27
C TYR A 179 24.90 -7.24 18.07
N ARG A 180 24.17 -6.19 17.77
CA ARG A 180 22.83 -5.92 18.32
C ARG A 180 21.87 -5.63 17.16
N ARG A 181 20.63 -6.08 17.36
CA ARG A 181 19.52 -5.80 16.44
C ARG A 181 18.31 -5.38 17.26
N GLU A 182 17.78 -4.22 16.91
CA GLU A 182 16.58 -3.68 17.55
C GLU A 182 15.45 -3.53 16.52
N ASN A 183 14.25 -3.93 16.95
CA ASN A 183 13.06 -3.96 16.10
C ASN A 183 12.03 -2.99 16.65
N ALA A 184 11.41 -2.21 15.76
CA ALA A 184 10.24 -1.40 16.05
C ALA A 184 9.06 -1.91 15.21
N SER A 185 7.87 -1.99 15.79
CA SER A 185 6.68 -2.36 15.06
C SER A 185 5.47 -1.59 15.54
N ALA A 186 4.60 -1.23 14.60
CA ALA A 186 3.33 -0.59 14.86
C ALA A 186 2.24 -1.18 13.97
N SER A 187 1.07 -1.40 14.53
CA SER A 187 -0.13 -1.77 13.79
C SER A 187 -1.23 -0.77 14.14
N GLN A 188 -1.83 -0.17 13.11
CA GLN A 188 -2.84 0.86 13.27
C GLN A 188 -4.00 0.65 12.31
N LEU A 189 -5.22 0.81 12.87
CA LEU A 189 -6.44 0.86 12.10
C LEU A 189 -6.87 2.33 11.95
N LEU A 190 -6.85 2.83 10.69
CA LEU A 190 -7.14 4.23 10.39
C LEU A 190 -8.43 4.33 9.57
N PRO A 191 -9.48 4.99 10.09
CA PRO A 191 -10.67 5.30 9.30
C PRO A 191 -10.32 6.32 8.22
N ASN A 192 -10.96 6.23 7.04
CA ASN A 192 -10.75 7.18 5.95
C ASN A 192 -12.04 7.59 5.28
N LEU A 193 -12.03 8.80 4.73
CA LEU A 193 -12.98 9.27 3.74
C LEU A 193 -12.41 9.05 2.35
N GLY A 194 -13.26 8.73 1.37
CA GLY A 194 -12.78 8.57 0.01
C GLY A 194 -13.84 8.95 -1.02
N ALA A 195 -13.36 9.28 -2.21
CA ALA A 195 -14.18 9.54 -3.37
C ALA A 195 -13.57 8.89 -4.61
N TRP A 196 -14.41 8.58 -5.59
CA TRP A 196 -13.96 8.07 -6.89
C TRP A 196 -14.76 8.69 -8.01
N TYR A 197 -14.12 8.72 -9.18
CA TYR A 197 -14.76 9.06 -10.43
C TYR A 197 -14.28 8.11 -11.54
N ASN A 198 -15.24 7.53 -12.24
CA ASN A 198 -15.00 6.69 -13.40
C ASN A 198 -15.70 7.33 -14.60
N PHE A 199 -14.99 7.43 -15.71
CA PHE A 199 -15.50 7.97 -16.98
C PHE A 199 -15.19 7.01 -18.13
N SER A 200 -16.22 6.56 -18.82
CA SER A 200 -16.11 5.68 -19.99
C SER A 200 -16.45 6.46 -21.26
N PRO A 201 -15.43 6.96 -21.99
CA PRO A 201 -15.65 7.62 -23.28
C PRO A 201 -16.11 6.66 -24.39
N ALA A 202 -15.84 5.36 -24.23
CA ALA A 202 -16.22 4.29 -25.13
C ALA A 202 -16.32 2.97 -24.36
N SER A 203 -17.05 1.98 -24.89
CA SER A 203 -17.34 0.71 -24.22
C SER A 203 -16.09 -0.08 -23.78
N ARG A 204 -14.95 0.16 -24.39
CA ARG A 204 -13.67 -0.52 -24.04
C ARG A 204 -12.71 0.33 -23.22
N TRP A 205 -12.97 1.62 -23.03
CA TRP A 205 -12.06 2.52 -22.33
C TRP A 205 -12.72 3.11 -21.09
N LEU A 206 -12.04 3.04 -19.98
CA LEU A 206 -12.44 3.64 -18.72
C LEU A 206 -11.27 4.45 -18.16
N LEU A 207 -11.50 5.73 -17.95
CA LEU A 207 -10.65 6.58 -17.14
C LEU A 207 -11.16 6.51 -15.71
N HIS A 208 -10.27 6.35 -14.75
CA HIS A 208 -10.68 6.27 -13.35
C HIS A 208 -9.76 7.06 -12.45
N GLY A 209 -10.33 7.58 -11.38
CA GLY A 209 -9.60 8.25 -10.32
C GLY A 209 -10.22 7.92 -8.97
N ARG A 210 -9.39 7.77 -7.97
CA ARG A 210 -9.78 7.58 -6.57
C ARG A 210 -8.86 8.37 -5.68
N LEU A 211 -9.44 8.95 -4.65
CA LEU A 211 -8.76 9.64 -3.58
C LEU A 211 -9.31 9.15 -2.24
N ASP A 212 -8.45 8.68 -1.36
CA ASP A 212 -8.76 8.46 0.05
C ASP A 212 -7.92 9.44 0.87
N TRP A 213 -8.54 10.01 1.88
CA TRP A 213 -7.89 10.96 2.76
C TRP A 213 -8.33 10.76 4.19
N ILE A 214 -7.40 10.97 5.10
CA ILE A 214 -7.64 11.06 6.53
C ILE A 214 -6.71 12.10 7.12
N SER A 215 -7.21 12.82 8.09
CA SER A 215 -6.42 13.54 9.08
C SER A 215 -7.07 13.24 10.43
N ALA A 216 -6.33 12.62 11.31
CA ALA A 216 -6.84 12.18 12.60
C ALA A 216 -5.89 12.58 13.72
N ASP A 217 -6.47 13.23 14.73
CA ASP A 217 -5.91 13.35 16.07
C ASP A 217 -6.79 12.47 16.98
N LEU A 218 -6.32 11.27 17.26
CA LEU A 218 -7.01 10.28 18.09
C LEU A 218 -6.35 10.17 19.48
N GLY A 219 -5.76 11.26 19.95
CA GLY A 219 -5.19 11.41 21.28
C GLY A 219 -3.87 10.69 21.53
N LYS A 220 -3.65 9.52 20.93
CA LYS A 220 -2.37 8.76 20.96
C LYS A 220 -1.78 8.56 19.59
N VAL A 221 -2.50 8.91 18.55
CA VAL A 221 -2.11 8.81 17.14
C VAL A 221 -2.52 10.11 16.49
N ASP A 222 -1.55 10.85 16.00
CA ASP A 222 -1.73 12.05 15.18
C ASP A 222 -1.12 11.79 13.82
N GLY A 223 -1.86 12.12 12.75
CA GLY A 223 -1.31 11.91 11.42
C GLY A 223 -2.27 12.13 10.28
N THR A 224 -1.70 12.04 9.10
CA THR A 224 -2.40 12.16 7.82
C THR A 224 -2.09 10.97 6.92
N LEU A 225 -3.09 10.57 6.13
CA LEU A 225 -2.93 9.59 5.06
C LEU A 225 -3.58 10.11 3.78
N TRP A 226 -2.83 10.02 2.69
CA TRP A 226 -3.30 10.22 1.33
C TRP A 226 -3.10 8.95 0.54
N ASN A 227 -4.14 8.47 -0.14
CA ASN A 227 -4.06 7.31 -1.02
C ASN A 227 -4.83 7.62 -2.30
N THR A 228 -4.09 7.92 -3.36
CA THR A 228 -4.63 8.37 -4.64
C THR A 228 -4.22 7.41 -5.74
N ASN A 229 -5.15 7.09 -6.62
CA ASN A 229 -4.91 6.28 -7.80
C ASN A 229 -5.65 6.90 -8.99
N VAL A 230 -4.94 7.10 -10.10
CA VAL A 230 -5.49 7.60 -11.36
C VAL A 230 -5.01 6.72 -12.50
N GLY A 231 -5.90 6.31 -13.40
CA GLY A 231 -5.52 5.39 -14.45
C GLY A 231 -6.52 5.24 -15.57
N VAL A 232 -6.18 4.30 -16.44
CA VAL A 232 -6.97 3.89 -17.58
C VAL A 232 -7.09 2.38 -17.62
N ASN A 233 -8.31 1.89 -17.79
CA ASN A 233 -8.60 0.48 -18.02
C ASN A 233 -9.04 0.27 -19.47
N PHE A 234 -8.45 -0.72 -20.11
CA PHE A 234 -8.83 -1.17 -21.45
C PHE A 234 -9.46 -2.56 -21.37
N GLN A 235 -10.73 -2.67 -21.71
CA GLN A 235 -11.45 -3.93 -21.78
C GLN A 235 -11.11 -4.67 -23.07
N ALA A 236 -10.25 -5.67 -22.96
CA ALA A 236 -9.81 -6.47 -24.12
C ALA A 236 -10.87 -7.50 -24.52
N TRP A 237 -11.48 -8.17 -23.57
CA TRP A 237 -12.55 -9.16 -23.72
C TRP A 237 -13.71 -8.86 -22.78
N ARG A 238 -14.82 -9.55 -22.94
CA ARG A 238 -16.04 -9.31 -22.15
C ARG A 238 -15.78 -9.26 -20.63
N HIS A 239 -14.94 -10.13 -20.13
CA HIS A 239 -14.69 -10.30 -18.70
C HIS A 239 -13.24 -9.96 -18.28
N VAL A 240 -12.37 -9.56 -19.22
CA VAL A 240 -10.96 -9.31 -18.92
C VAL A 240 -10.52 -7.99 -19.53
N GLY A 241 -9.94 -7.15 -18.69
CA GLY A 241 -9.32 -5.89 -19.05
C GLY A 241 -7.89 -5.79 -18.54
N PHE A 242 -7.19 -4.78 -19.02
CA PHE A 242 -5.86 -4.38 -18.57
C PHE A 242 -5.94 -2.96 -18.03
N ASP A 243 -5.29 -2.74 -16.91
CA ASP A 243 -5.26 -1.45 -16.25
C ASP A 243 -3.83 -0.92 -16.15
N LEU A 244 -3.67 0.33 -16.49
CA LEU A 244 -2.46 1.10 -16.23
C LEU A 244 -2.84 2.32 -15.41
N SER A 245 -2.32 2.40 -14.20
CA SER A 245 -2.58 3.50 -13.29
C SER A 245 -1.32 3.99 -12.60
N TYR A 246 -1.43 5.15 -11.98
CA TYR A 246 -0.41 5.70 -11.10
C TYR A 246 -0.97 5.76 -9.69
N GLN A 247 -0.26 5.14 -8.77
CA GLN A 247 -0.57 5.13 -7.35
C GLN A 247 0.31 6.13 -6.63
N TYR A 248 -0.28 6.92 -5.75
CA TYR A 248 0.41 7.74 -4.77
C TYR A 248 -0.17 7.43 -3.38
N PHE A 249 0.67 6.96 -2.49
CA PHE A 249 0.35 6.70 -1.09
C PHE A 249 1.35 7.46 -0.23
N ASN A 250 0.83 8.29 0.67
CA ASN A 250 1.64 8.99 1.66
C ASN A 250 0.98 8.82 3.04
N LEU A 251 1.78 8.45 3.99
CA LEU A 251 1.42 8.28 5.39
C LEU A 251 2.43 9.03 6.24
N ASP A 252 1.95 10.00 7.00
CA ASP A 252 2.72 10.69 8.03
C ASP A 252 1.97 10.53 9.35
N PHE A 253 2.55 9.83 10.30
CA PHE A 253 1.94 9.64 11.60
C PHE A 253 2.95 9.62 12.74
N VAL A 254 2.48 10.03 13.93
CA VAL A 254 3.20 9.96 15.19
C VAL A 254 2.33 9.20 16.19
N VAL A 255 2.94 8.27 16.90
CA VAL A 255 2.28 7.50 17.97
C VAL A 255 2.98 7.79 19.29
N ASP A 256 2.20 8.20 20.29
CA ASP A 256 2.66 8.37 21.67
C ASP A 256 1.94 7.34 22.54
N LYS A 257 2.65 6.28 22.91
CA LYS A 257 2.13 5.19 23.75
C LYS A 257 3.00 5.04 25.00
N GLY A 258 2.89 5.97 25.93
CA GLY A 258 3.54 5.83 27.25
C GLY A 258 5.05 5.61 27.16
N ASP A 259 5.46 4.34 27.13
CA ASP A 259 6.88 3.96 27.12
C ASP A 259 7.51 3.95 25.71
N TRP A 260 6.74 4.17 24.64
CA TRP A 260 7.23 4.22 23.29
C TRP A 260 6.62 5.38 22.50
N ARG A 261 7.50 6.18 21.92
CA ARG A 261 7.18 7.21 20.93
C ARG A 261 7.76 6.80 19.60
N GLY A 262 6.99 6.99 18.56
CA GLY A 262 7.48 6.70 17.22
C GLY A 262 6.69 7.45 16.19
N GLY A 263 7.26 7.52 15.01
CA GLY A 263 6.62 8.11 13.85
C GLY A 263 7.10 7.47 12.58
N ALA A 264 6.34 7.65 11.52
CA ALA A 264 6.77 7.25 10.20
C ALA A 264 6.23 8.24 9.18
N ASP A 265 7.11 8.68 8.28
CA ASP A 265 6.79 9.36 7.04
C ASP A 265 7.12 8.41 5.89
N ILE A 266 6.09 7.83 5.31
CA ILE A 266 6.19 6.79 4.31
C ILE A 266 5.50 7.25 3.05
N THR A 267 6.25 7.32 1.95
CA THR A 267 5.70 7.59 0.63
C THR A 267 5.97 6.42 -0.30
N TYR A 268 4.93 5.96 -0.99
CA TYR A 268 5.00 5.03 -2.11
C TYR A 268 4.35 5.67 -3.32
N SER A 269 5.07 5.79 -4.42
CA SER A 269 4.52 6.34 -5.65
C SER A 269 5.04 5.62 -6.88
N GLY A 270 4.19 5.47 -7.91
CA GLY A 270 4.62 4.88 -9.16
C GLY A 270 3.51 4.22 -9.97
N PRO A 271 3.88 3.64 -11.12
CA PRO A 271 2.94 2.96 -11.99
C PRO A 271 2.50 1.60 -11.44
N VAL A 272 1.23 1.31 -11.66
CA VAL A 272 0.59 0.02 -11.40
C VAL A 272 0.10 -0.55 -12.72
N ILE A 273 0.47 -1.79 -13.01
CA ILE A 273 -0.04 -2.54 -14.15
C ILE A 273 -0.81 -3.74 -13.60
N SER A 274 -2.08 -3.89 -13.99
CA SER A 274 -2.90 -4.99 -13.52
C SER A 274 -3.81 -5.58 -14.59
N VAL A 275 -4.19 -6.83 -14.39
CA VAL A 275 -5.28 -7.49 -15.10
C VAL A 275 -6.55 -7.33 -14.27
N THR A 276 -7.63 -6.95 -14.93
CA THR A 276 -8.95 -6.80 -14.33
C THR A 276 -9.86 -7.89 -14.85
N VAL A 277 -10.56 -8.59 -13.95
CA VAL A 277 -11.59 -9.58 -14.28
C VAL A 277 -12.92 -9.11 -13.70
N ASN A 278 -13.99 -9.14 -14.49
CA ASN A 278 -15.30 -8.61 -14.11
C ASN A 278 -16.45 -9.55 -14.49
N TRP A 279 -17.50 -9.64 -13.66
CA TRP A 279 -18.69 -10.49 -13.87
C TRP A 279 -19.92 -10.03 -13.08
#